data_5e42f40156916351643f3ed2ab63c898
#
_entry.id   5e42f40156916351643f3ed2ab63c898
#
_cell.length_a   1.000
_cell.length_b   1.000
_cell.length_c   1.000
_cell.angle_alpha   90.00
_cell.angle_beta   90.00
_cell.angle_gamma   90.00
#
_symmetry.space_group_name_H-M   'P 1'
#
loop_
_entity.id
_entity.type
_entity.pdbx_description
1 polymer ?
#
loop_
_entity_poly.entity_id
_entity_poly.type
_entity_poly.pdbx_seq_one_letter_code
_entity_poly.pdbx_strand_id
1 'polypeptide(L)'
;QAYALQTVLQRRGHEVVVINRVYQDYPSIKLLCLRVGAILKSLIRRYILGKKEYIIMNPLSSLFRTKWDGYIVQPFVKKKICQSPEIHNSESMRRYFARQKFDSYIVGSDQVWRPCYSPCITDFFLKSVPNDLNVRRIAYAASFGTNDWEFSEEDTLECARLAKLFDKISVREKS
;
A
#
# COMPACT_ATOMS: atom_id res chain seq x y z
N GLN A 1 10.55 7.37 4.04
CA GLN A 1 11.17 6.15 3.47
C GLN A 1 11.26 6.25 1.95
N ALA A 2 10.15 6.48 1.21
CA ALA A 2 10.15 6.61 -0.25
C ALA A 2 11.15 7.66 -0.76
N TYR A 3 11.19 8.84 -0.15
CA TYR A 3 12.17 9.88 -0.48
C TYR A 3 13.63 9.43 -0.30
N ALA A 4 13.93 8.70 0.78
CA ALA A 4 15.28 8.20 1.03
C ALA A 4 15.71 7.19 -0.04
N LEU A 5 14.83 6.23 -0.38
CA LEU A 5 15.11 5.25 -1.43
C LEU A 5 15.28 5.93 -2.80
N GLN A 6 14.38 6.83 -3.16
CA GLN A 6 14.50 7.63 -4.38
C GLN A 6 15.86 8.35 -4.44
N THR A 7 16.25 9.04 -3.36
CA THR A 7 17.51 9.80 -3.30
C THR A 7 18.72 8.90 -3.48
N VAL A 8 18.73 7.72 -2.85
CA VAL A 8 19.84 6.77 -2.98
C VAL A 8 19.96 6.26 -4.41
N LEU A 9 18.85 5.90 -5.05
CA LEU A 9 18.83 5.42 -6.42
C LEU A 9 19.25 6.53 -7.41
N GLN A 10 18.75 7.76 -7.23
CA GLN A 10 19.13 8.89 -8.06
C GLN A 10 20.63 9.22 -7.94
N ARG A 11 21.21 9.16 -6.73
CA ARG A 11 22.66 9.32 -6.53
C ARG A 11 23.49 8.25 -7.22
N ARG A 12 22.91 7.10 -7.51
CA ARG A 12 23.53 6.01 -8.28
C ARG A 12 23.31 6.11 -9.79
N GLY A 13 22.70 7.19 -10.25
CA GLY A 13 22.47 7.45 -11.67
C GLY A 13 21.18 6.88 -12.25
N HIS A 14 20.24 6.41 -11.39
CA HIS A 14 18.95 5.90 -11.85
C HIS A 14 17.92 7.02 -11.95
N GLU A 15 17.08 6.96 -12.98
CA GLU A 15 15.86 7.75 -13.06
C GLU A 15 14.75 7.03 -12.27
N VAL A 16 14.10 7.74 -11.33
CA VAL A 16 13.18 7.13 -10.37
C VAL A 16 11.84 7.83 -10.38
N VAL A 17 10.79 7.05 -10.51
CA VAL A 17 9.39 7.51 -10.37
C VAL A 17 8.71 6.72 -9.24
N VAL A 18 8.18 7.42 -8.26
CA VAL A 18 7.40 6.83 -7.17
C VAL A 18 5.94 6.71 -7.61
N ILE A 19 5.42 5.50 -7.62
CA ILE A 19 4.04 5.25 -8.03
C ILE A 19 3.07 5.76 -6.96
N ASN A 20 2.23 6.70 -7.33
CA ASN A 20 1.22 7.29 -6.46
C ASN A 20 -0.07 6.46 -6.49
N ARG A 21 -0.07 5.31 -5.79
CA ARG A 21 -1.22 4.43 -5.66
C ARG A 21 -2.10 4.92 -4.52
N VAL A 22 -3.23 5.49 -4.87
CA VAL A 22 -4.20 6.04 -3.91
C VAL A 22 -5.35 5.07 -3.68
N TYR A 23 -6.00 5.19 -2.52
CA TYR A 23 -7.25 4.46 -2.28
C TYR A 23 -8.33 4.94 -3.24
N GLN A 24 -9.18 4.01 -3.65
CA GLN A 24 -10.34 4.38 -4.45
C GLN A 24 -11.26 5.28 -3.60
N ASP A 25 -11.56 6.47 -4.11
CA ASP A 25 -12.50 7.36 -3.45
C ASP A 25 -13.90 6.73 -3.47
N TYR A 26 -14.33 6.23 -2.31
CA TYR A 26 -15.72 5.85 -2.14
C TYR A 26 -16.57 7.11 -2.00
N PRO A 27 -17.75 7.19 -2.64
CA PRO A 27 -18.69 8.27 -2.41
C PRO A 27 -18.91 8.44 -0.89
N SER A 28 -18.92 9.68 -0.42
CA SER A 28 -18.94 10.03 1.01
C SER A 28 -20.01 9.29 1.82
N ILE A 29 -21.16 9.01 1.21
CA ILE A 29 -22.25 8.23 1.80
C ILE A 29 -21.82 6.78 2.07
N LYS A 30 -21.17 6.11 1.10
CA LYS A 30 -20.71 4.72 1.25
C LYS A 30 -19.63 4.61 2.32
N LEU A 31 -18.74 5.58 2.39
CA LEU A 31 -17.72 5.67 3.43
C LEU A 31 -18.35 5.89 4.81
N LEU A 32 -19.39 6.73 4.90
CA LEU A 32 -20.15 6.95 6.13
C LEU A 32 -20.84 5.66 6.60
N CYS A 33 -21.51 4.94 5.72
CA CYS A 33 -22.16 3.67 6.04
C CYS A 33 -21.16 2.60 6.54
N LEU A 34 -19.99 2.48 5.89
CA LEU A 34 -18.93 1.56 6.32
C LEU A 34 -18.39 1.93 7.70
N ARG A 35 -18.23 3.22 8.00
CA ARG A 35 -17.77 3.71 9.31
C ARG A 35 -18.79 3.48 10.41
N VAL A 36 -20.07 3.76 10.14
CA VAL A 36 -21.17 3.47 11.09
C VAL A 36 -21.23 1.96 11.35
N GLY A 37 -21.14 1.13 10.33
CA GLY A 37 -21.11 -0.33 10.47
C GLY A 37 -19.90 -0.82 11.31
N ALA A 38 -18.73 -0.23 11.12
CA ALA A 38 -17.52 -0.57 11.91
C ALA A 38 -17.68 -0.18 13.39
N ILE A 39 -18.26 0.99 13.66
CA ILE A 39 -18.55 1.44 15.03
C ILE A 39 -19.56 0.51 15.71
N LEU A 40 -20.65 0.19 15.01
CA LEU A 40 -21.68 -0.71 15.54
C LEU A 40 -21.09 -2.10 15.83
N LYS A 41 -20.28 -2.63 14.94
CA LYS A 41 -19.56 -3.90 15.12
C LYS A 41 -18.60 -3.87 16.32
N SER A 42 -17.90 -2.76 16.53
CA SER A 42 -17.01 -2.59 17.69
C SER A 42 -17.78 -2.49 19.01
N LEU A 43 -18.91 -1.80 19.03
CA LEU A 43 -19.80 -1.72 20.19
C LEU A 43 -20.40 -3.09 20.53
N ILE A 44 -20.89 -3.84 19.56
CA ILE A 44 -21.41 -5.19 19.75
C ILE A 44 -20.33 -6.10 20.36
N ARG A 45 -19.11 -6.07 19.81
CA ARG A 45 -18.00 -6.87 20.32
C ARG A 45 -17.63 -6.50 21.75
N ARG A 46 -17.65 -5.21 22.10
CA ARG A 46 -17.31 -4.72 23.44
C ARG A 46 -18.38 -5.05 24.49
N TYR A 47 -19.66 -4.76 24.16
CA TYR A 47 -20.75 -4.84 25.14
C TYR A 47 -21.43 -6.21 25.19
N ILE A 48 -21.49 -6.94 24.06
CA ILE A 48 -22.15 -8.24 24.00
C ILE A 48 -21.15 -9.38 24.16
N LEU A 49 -19.94 -9.27 23.57
CA LEU A 49 -18.93 -10.34 23.60
C LEU A 49 -17.85 -10.11 24.68
N GLY A 50 -17.92 -9.05 25.47
CA GLY A 50 -17.03 -8.78 26.61
C GLY A 50 -15.55 -8.61 26.28
N LYS A 51 -15.18 -8.44 25.00
CA LYS A 51 -13.78 -8.28 24.57
C LYS A 51 -13.29 -6.86 24.83
N LYS A 52 -12.52 -6.67 25.92
CA LYS A 52 -11.99 -5.37 26.36
C LYS A 52 -10.88 -4.78 25.49
N GLU A 53 -10.31 -5.54 24.56
CA GLU A 53 -9.13 -5.14 23.78
C GLU A 53 -9.43 -4.25 22.56
N TYR A 54 -10.68 -3.95 22.26
CA TYR A 54 -11.03 -3.08 21.14
C TYR A 54 -11.07 -1.61 21.57
N ILE A 55 -10.02 -0.87 21.18
CA ILE A 55 -10.02 0.59 21.24
C ILE A 55 -11.03 1.11 20.23
N ILE A 56 -12.08 1.78 20.71
CA ILE A 56 -12.97 2.53 19.84
C ILE A 56 -12.16 3.74 19.33
N MET A 57 -11.57 3.60 18.15
CA MET A 57 -10.99 4.77 17.50
C MET A 57 -12.10 5.77 17.24
N ASN A 58 -11.97 6.97 17.82
CA ASN A 58 -12.93 8.04 17.59
C ASN A 58 -12.91 8.39 16.08
N PRO A 59 -14.00 8.12 15.33
CA PRO A 59 -14.02 8.31 13.88
C PRO A 59 -13.83 9.78 13.48
N LEU A 60 -14.18 10.70 14.37
CA LEU A 60 -13.98 12.14 14.17
C LEU A 60 -12.49 12.49 14.26
N SER A 61 -11.75 11.93 15.20
CA SER A 61 -10.31 12.22 15.33
C SER A 61 -9.52 11.71 14.12
N SER A 62 -9.91 10.60 13.52
CA SER A 62 -9.26 10.10 12.30
C SER A 62 -9.51 11.00 11.09
N LEU A 63 -10.68 11.64 11.00
CA LEU A 63 -11.00 12.59 9.92
C LEU A 63 -10.16 13.87 10.01
N PHE A 64 -9.99 14.40 11.22
CA PHE A 64 -9.17 15.59 11.44
C PHE A 64 -7.68 15.28 11.25
N ARG A 65 -7.22 14.15 11.75
CA ARG A 65 -5.83 13.74 11.66
C ARG A 65 -5.35 13.56 10.20
N THR A 66 -6.13 12.87 9.37
CA THR A 66 -5.78 12.69 7.94
C THR A 66 -5.74 14.00 7.16
N LYS A 67 -6.62 14.98 7.49
CA LYS A 67 -6.56 16.31 6.88
C LYS A 67 -5.29 17.07 7.31
N TRP A 68 -4.96 17.07 8.60
CA TRP A 68 -3.78 17.76 9.14
C TRP A 68 -2.47 17.17 8.60
N ASP A 69 -2.33 15.87 8.61
CA ASP A 69 -1.15 15.17 8.05
C ASP A 69 -0.99 15.51 6.55
N GLY A 70 -2.08 15.62 5.82
CA GLY A 70 -2.07 16.05 4.42
C GLY A 70 -1.51 17.47 4.23
N TYR A 71 -1.86 18.43 5.07
CA TYR A 71 -1.39 19.82 4.95
C TYR A 71 0.13 19.95 5.18
N ILE A 72 0.69 19.17 6.10
CA ILE A 72 2.11 19.23 6.44
C ILE A 72 2.96 18.42 5.46
N VAL A 73 2.52 17.22 5.11
CA VAL A 73 3.32 16.27 4.33
C VAL A 73 3.22 16.52 2.82
N GLN A 74 2.05 16.90 2.32
CA GLN A 74 1.80 17.09 0.90
C GLN A 74 2.73 18.08 0.19
N PRO A 75 3.06 19.27 0.77
CA PRO A 75 4.00 20.19 0.13
C PRO A 75 5.40 19.59 -0.03
N PHE A 76 5.85 18.83 0.99
CA PHE A 76 7.14 18.11 0.90
C PHE A 76 7.11 17.04 -0.19
N VAL A 77 6.06 16.23 -0.20
CA VAL A 77 5.88 15.14 -1.18
C VAL A 77 5.88 15.71 -2.60
N LYS A 78 5.05 16.72 -2.88
CA LYS A 78 4.98 17.39 -4.19
C LYS A 78 6.30 18.01 -4.63
N LYS A 79 7.09 18.55 -3.70
CA LYS A 79 8.35 19.23 -4.00
C LYS A 79 9.54 18.29 -4.16
N LYS A 80 9.54 17.17 -3.42
CA LYS A 80 10.74 16.33 -3.26
C LYS A 80 10.62 14.94 -3.85
N ILE A 81 9.42 14.45 -4.08
CA ILE A 81 9.20 13.10 -4.61
C ILE A 81 8.72 13.20 -6.04
N CYS A 82 9.44 12.57 -6.95
CA CYS A 82 9.03 12.41 -8.34
C CYS A 82 7.94 11.35 -8.41
N GLN A 83 6.68 11.79 -8.50
CA GLN A 83 5.51 10.91 -8.47
C GLN A 83 4.89 10.71 -9.85
N SER A 84 4.34 9.53 -10.07
CA SER A 84 3.38 9.31 -11.15
C SER A 84 2.09 10.12 -10.93
N PRO A 85 1.24 10.27 -11.93
CA PRO A 85 -0.17 10.64 -11.72
C PRO A 85 -0.83 9.71 -10.68
N GLU A 86 -1.92 10.17 -10.08
CA GLU A 86 -2.70 9.34 -9.15
C GLU A 86 -3.27 8.11 -9.86
N ILE A 87 -3.06 6.96 -9.24
CA ILE A 87 -3.52 5.66 -9.75
C ILE A 87 -4.51 5.06 -8.76
N HIS A 88 -5.77 4.96 -9.16
CA HIS A 88 -6.89 4.58 -8.30
C HIS A 88 -7.19 3.07 -8.29
N ASN A 89 -6.78 2.33 -9.32
CA ASN A 89 -7.04 0.90 -9.44
C ASN A 89 -5.95 0.17 -10.23
N SER A 90 -5.96 -1.16 -10.14
CA SER A 90 -4.95 -2.03 -10.77
C SER A 90 -4.97 -1.95 -12.31
N GLU A 91 -6.13 -1.70 -12.92
CA GLU A 91 -6.24 -1.55 -14.37
C GLU A 91 -5.58 -0.26 -14.87
N SER A 92 -5.77 0.86 -14.17
CA SER A 92 -5.05 2.11 -14.48
C SER A 92 -3.55 1.98 -14.23
N MET A 93 -3.14 1.21 -13.22
CA MET A 93 -1.73 0.89 -12.96
C MET A 93 -1.13 0.07 -14.12
N ARG A 94 -1.82 -0.96 -14.57
CA ARG A 94 -1.38 -1.79 -15.70
C ARG A 94 -1.23 -0.96 -16.98
N ARG A 95 -2.22 -0.08 -17.28
CA ARG A 95 -2.14 0.83 -18.43
C ARG A 95 -0.99 1.83 -18.30
N TYR A 96 -0.72 2.32 -17.11
CA TYR A 96 0.42 3.19 -16.86
C TYR A 96 1.74 2.46 -17.13
N PHE A 97 1.94 1.27 -16.57
CA PHE A 97 3.14 0.47 -16.77
C PHE A 97 3.37 0.07 -18.23
N ALA A 98 2.31 -0.23 -18.97
CA ALA A 98 2.41 -0.56 -20.40
C ALA A 98 2.91 0.63 -21.26
N ARG A 99 2.70 1.86 -20.79
CA ARG A 99 3.16 3.09 -21.48
C ARG A 99 4.56 3.52 -21.08
N GLN A 100 5.02 3.11 -19.92
CA GLN A 100 6.34 3.43 -19.40
C GLN A 100 7.32 2.30 -19.70
N LYS A 101 8.57 2.67 -20.01
CA LYS A 101 9.64 1.71 -20.25
C LYS A 101 10.55 1.66 -19.01
N PHE A 102 10.05 1.10 -17.92
CA PHE A 102 10.86 0.93 -16.72
C PHE A 102 11.70 -0.34 -16.84
N ASP A 103 12.99 -0.26 -16.44
CA ASP A 103 13.89 -1.42 -16.38
C ASP A 103 13.68 -2.23 -15.11
N SER A 104 13.16 -1.60 -14.07
CA SER A 104 13.01 -2.23 -12.76
C SER A 104 11.79 -1.70 -12.02
N TYR A 105 11.16 -2.58 -11.27
CA TYR A 105 10.07 -2.27 -10.35
C TYR A 105 10.51 -2.63 -8.94
N ILE A 106 10.43 -1.66 -8.03
CA ILE A 106 10.81 -1.84 -6.63
C ILE A 106 9.59 -1.62 -5.75
N VAL A 107 9.25 -2.59 -4.92
CA VAL A 107 8.22 -2.47 -3.89
C VAL A 107 8.86 -2.43 -2.51
N GLY A 108 8.36 -1.58 -1.64
CA GLY A 108 8.87 -1.34 -0.28
C GLY A 108 9.24 0.13 -0.12
N SER A 109 9.81 0.55 0.93
CA SER A 109 10.02 -0.14 2.20
C SER A 109 8.79 0.07 3.09
N ASP A 110 8.68 -0.61 4.22
CA ASP A 110 7.59 -0.51 5.18
C ASP A 110 6.52 -1.61 5.01
N GLN A 111 5.41 -1.49 5.71
CA GLN A 111 4.34 -2.48 5.79
C GLN A 111 3.51 -2.57 4.50
N VAL A 112 4.19 -2.56 3.35
CA VAL A 112 3.57 -2.60 2.02
C VAL A 112 2.89 -3.94 1.72
N TRP A 113 3.28 -4.99 2.44
CA TRP A 113 2.68 -6.32 2.33
C TRP A 113 1.63 -6.61 3.41
N ARG A 114 1.14 -5.57 4.09
CA ARG A 114 0.05 -5.70 5.03
C ARG A 114 -1.29 -5.37 4.35
N PRO A 115 -2.23 -6.33 4.23
CA PRO A 115 -3.49 -6.15 3.49
C PRO A 115 -4.31 -4.96 3.95
N CYS A 116 -4.39 -4.71 5.27
CA CYS A 116 -5.20 -3.61 5.81
C CYS A 116 -4.66 -2.21 5.47
N TYR A 117 -3.40 -2.09 5.03
CA TYR A 117 -2.78 -0.82 4.63
C TYR A 117 -2.66 -0.66 3.12
N SER A 118 -3.06 -1.67 2.36
CA SER A 118 -2.94 -1.67 0.91
C SER A 118 -4.31 -1.48 0.25
N PRO A 119 -4.46 -0.57 -0.72
CA PRO A 119 -5.71 -0.44 -1.51
C PRO A 119 -6.08 -1.72 -2.25
N CYS A 120 -5.08 -2.45 -2.71
CA CYS A 120 -5.16 -3.77 -3.32
C CYS A 120 -3.82 -4.45 -3.09
N ILE A 121 -3.79 -5.53 -2.32
CA ILE A 121 -2.54 -6.16 -1.88
C ILE A 121 -1.71 -6.70 -3.05
N THR A 122 -2.35 -7.24 -4.09
CA THR A 122 -1.67 -7.80 -5.25
C THR A 122 -0.94 -6.74 -6.09
N ASP A 123 -1.32 -5.46 -6.01
CA ASP A 123 -0.57 -4.36 -6.65
C ASP A 123 0.83 -4.23 -6.03
N PHE A 124 0.96 -4.49 -4.73
CA PHE A 124 2.24 -4.48 -4.00
C PHE A 124 3.03 -5.79 -4.15
N PHE A 125 2.46 -6.78 -4.82
CA PHE A 125 3.17 -7.94 -5.37
C PHE A 125 3.40 -7.82 -6.87
N LEU A 126 3.32 -6.60 -7.41
CA LEU A 126 3.61 -6.25 -8.80
C LEU A 126 2.76 -7.01 -9.84
N LYS A 127 1.50 -7.37 -9.48
CA LYS A 127 0.56 -8.04 -10.40
C LYS A 127 0.32 -7.26 -11.68
N SER A 128 0.34 -5.92 -11.59
CA SER A 128 0.09 -5.02 -12.72
C SER A 128 1.27 -4.89 -13.68
N VAL A 129 2.44 -5.45 -13.34
CA VAL A 129 3.62 -5.46 -14.22
C VAL A 129 3.46 -6.57 -15.25
N PRO A 130 3.51 -6.29 -16.57
CA PRO A 130 3.40 -7.31 -17.61
C PRO A 130 4.50 -8.39 -17.47
N ASN A 131 4.11 -9.66 -17.68
CA ASN A 131 5.04 -10.79 -17.51
C ASN A 131 5.98 -11.00 -18.70
N ASP A 132 5.63 -10.46 -19.86
CA ASP A 132 6.41 -10.52 -21.09
C ASP A 132 7.56 -9.51 -21.13
N LEU A 133 7.62 -8.60 -20.17
CA LEU A 133 8.71 -7.64 -20.05
C LEU A 133 9.90 -8.25 -19.30
N ASN A 134 11.08 -8.14 -19.94
CA ASN A 134 12.35 -8.48 -19.29
C ASN A 134 12.77 -7.36 -18.33
N VAL A 135 12.08 -7.23 -17.20
CA VAL A 135 12.28 -6.20 -16.18
C VAL A 135 12.58 -6.81 -14.82
N ARG A 136 13.34 -6.13 -14.01
CA ARG A 136 13.65 -6.57 -12.66
C ARG A 136 12.52 -6.27 -11.69
N ARG A 137 12.15 -7.23 -10.86
CA ARG A 137 11.17 -7.12 -9.78
C ARG A 137 11.87 -7.30 -8.44
N ILE A 138 11.85 -6.27 -7.61
CA ILE A 138 12.61 -6.24 -6.35
C ILE A 138 11.67 -5.86 -5.20
N ALA A 139 11.70 -6.64 -4.12
CA ALA A 139 11.13 -6.23 -2.85
C ALA A 139 12.26 -5.79 -1.92
N TYR A 140 12.23 -4.52 -1.50
CA TYR A 140 13.25 -3.93 -0.66
C TYR A 140 12.71 -3.57 0.72
N ALA A 141 13.15 -4.28 1.74
CA ALA A 141 12.73 -4.10 3.12
C ALA A 141 11.20 -4.05 3.27
N ALA A 142 10.50 -4.87 2.50
CA ALA A 142 9.06 -5.03 2.62
C ALA A 142 8.71 -5.67 3.98
N SER A 143 7.53 -5.37 4.51
CA SER A 143 7.11 -5.86 5.82
C SER A 143 5.64 -6.25 5.79
N PHE A 144 5.31 -7.34 6.50
CA PHE A 144 3.94 -7.73 6.80
C PHE A 144 3.38 -6.95 8.01
N GLY A 145 4.26 -6.39 8.87
CA GLY A 145 3.93 -5.52 9.97
C GLY A 145 3.23 -6.18 11.17
N THR A 146 3.01 -7.48 11.11
CA THR A 146 2.39 -8.29 12.17
C THR A 146 2.88 -9.73 12.07
N ASN A 147 2.78 -10.46 13.18
CA ASN A 147 3.02 -11.90 13.20
C ASN A 147 1.77 -12.71 12.81
N ASP A 148 0.60 -12.07 12.79
CA ASP A 148 -0.64 -12.71 12.39
C ASP A 148 -0.77 -12.70 10.87
N TRP A 149 -1.28 -13.80 10.30
CA TRP A 149 -1.54 -13.89 8.87
C TRP A 149 -2.87 -13.24 8.53
N GLU A 150 -2.82 -12.04 7.92
CA GLU A 150 -4.00 -11.21 7.62
C GLU A 150 -4.55 -11.41 6.19
N PHE A 151 -3.94 -12.25 5.39
CA PHE A 151 -4.37 -12.51 4.00
C PHE A 151 -5.58 -13.44 3.95
N SER A 152 -6.46 -13.22 2.99
CA SER A 152 -7.47 -14.23 2.60
C SER A 152 -6.79 -15.44 1.95
N GLU A 153 -7.49 -16.57 1.85
CA GLU A 153 -6.96 -17.75 1.15
C GLU A 153 -6.61 -17.43 -0.31
N GLU A 154 -7.48 -16.69 -1.00
CA GLU A 154 -7.29 -16.28 -2.39
C GLU A 154 -6.06 -15.38 -2.52
N ASP A 155 -5.95 -14.34 -1.67
CA ASP A 155 -4.79 -13.45 -1.68
C ASP A 155 -3.50 -14.19 -1.32
N THR A 156 -3.56 -15.16 -0.41
CA THR A 156 -2.41 -15.98 -0.04
C THR A 156 -1.85 -16.72 -1.25
N LEU A 157 -2.72 -17.41 -1.99
CA LEU A 157 -2.32 -18.18 -3.17
C LEU A 157 -1.76 -17.27 -4.28
N GLU A 158 -2.47 -16.19 -4.56
CA GLU A 158 -2.05 -15.27 -5.62
C GLU A 158 -0.77 -14.52 -5.26
N CYS A 159 -0.65 -14.00 -4.05
CA CYS A 159 0.56 -13.30 -3.61
C CYS A 159 1.77 -14.24 -3.54
N ALA A 160 1.58 -15.51 -3.11
CA ALA A 160 2.63 -16.51 -3.15
C ALA A 160 3.10 -16.81 -4.57
N ARG A 161 2.17 -16.89 -5.54
CA ARG A 161 2.48 -17.05 -6.96
C ARG A 161 3.29 -15.85 -7.49
N LEU A 162 2.84 -14.63 -7.17
CA LEU A 162 3.49 -13.39 -7.59
C LEU A 162 4.87 -13.21 -6.97
N ALA A 163 5.05 -13.60 -5.71
CA ALA A 163 6.33 -13.53 -5.02
C ALA A 163 7.44 -14.31 -5.73
N LYS A 164 7.10 -15.43 -6.40
CA LYS A 164 8.05 -16.22 -7.20
C LYS A 164 8.57 -15.49 -8.44
N LEU A 165 7.92 -14.39 -8.85
CA LEU A 165 8.34 -13.59 -10.00
C LEU A 165 9.36 -12.50 -9.63
N PHE A 166 9.68 -12.34 -8.34
CA PHE A 166 10.67 -11.39 -7.90
C PHE A 166 12.08 -11.93 -8.08
N ASP A 167 12.97 -11.11 -8.62
CA ASP A 167 14.40 -11.42 -8.74
C ASP A 167 15.11 -11.38 -7.38
N LYS A 168 14.69 -10.45 -6.51
CA LYS A 168 15.22 -10.27 -5.15
C LYS A 168 14.13 -9.88 -4.18
N ILE A 169 14.14 -10.52 -3.03
CA ILE A 169 13.25 -10.20 -1.93
C ILE A 169 14.06 -9.94 -0.66
N SER A 170 13.85 -8.80 -0.06
CA SER A 170 14.34 -8.45 1.27
C SER A 170 13.16 -8.05 2.14
N VAL A 171 13.01 -8.69 3.29
CA VAL A 171 11.99 -8.41 4.29
C VAL A 171 12.61 -7.84 5.55
N ARG A 172 11.82 -7.14 6.35
CA ARG A 172 12.27 -6.54 7.64
C ARG A 172 12.19 -7.52 8.79
N GLU A 173 11.27 -8.45 8.72
CA GLU A 173 11.06 -9.48 9.72
C GLU A 173 12.24 -10.47 9.70
N LYS A 174 12.64 -10.91 10.89
CA LYS A 174 13.51 -12.08 11.02
C LYS A 174 12.62 -13.32 10.90
N SER A 175 13.01 -14.23 10.03
CA SER A 175 12.38 -15.57 9.92
C SER A 175 12.67 -16.39 11.17
#